data_3a7c507a4ada2034c1db306c54617765
#
_entry.id   3a7c507a4ada2034c1db306c54617765
#
_cell.length_a   1.000
_cell.length_b   1.000
_cell.length_c   1.000
_cell.angle_alpha   90.00
_cell.angle_beta   90.00
_cell.angle_gamma   90.00
#
_symmetry.space_group_name_H-M   'P 1'
#
loop_
_entity.id
_entity.type
_entity.pdbx_description
1 polymer ?
#
loop_
_entity_poly.entity_id
_entity_poly.type
_entity_poly.pdbx_seq_one_letter_code
_entity_poly.pdbx_strand_id
1 'polypeptide(L)'
;MKKLSLTLLLGLALIGAPQQAGAEPIRLTAAAGPVAGTSYVGLGALCKLITNAHPDANVNLIPGSDVSNPMRIQNREVDIACETVCISKSAVDGTEPFRKPVGNILSLANLRTEALLNIVVRADSGITSIEQIRERKIPLRVGPGPRGSVTQLAFEWVLNEYGITFDDIKDWGGKIYNNNFNDVSDMAKDGQVDMVVWLGPGEAWFLTELSANVPLRWLPVSEAAAVNRKHMLYTGEFPAAMFKGMMGRNTRTVGTWMSLIVREDMSNDTAYELTRALCEGREDVITACPQWATFTPETAWNGMPHPLHPGAERYYREKGYMK
;
A
#
# COMPACT_ATOMS: atom_id res chain seq x y z
N MET A 1 61.48 34.90 -64.55
CA MET A 1 61.59 34.02 -63.36
C MET A 1 60.55 34.44 -62.36
N LYS A 2 59.35 33.75 -62.34
CA LYS A 2 58.24 34.02 -61.42
C LYS A 2 58.28 32.97 -60.30
N LYS A 3 58.45 33.43 -59.07
CA LYS A 3 58.34 32.55 -57.86
C LYS A 3 56.91 32.34 -57.49
N LEU A 4 56.47 31.09 -57.49
CA LEU A 4 55.18 30.67 -56.99
C LEU A 4 55.27 30.44 -55.47
N SER A 5 54.55 31.21 -54.65
CA SER A 5 54.44 30.98 -53.22
C SER A 5 53.21 30.09 -52.99
N LEU A 6 53.43 28.91 -52.40
CA LEU A 6 52.39 27.94 -51.99
C LEU A 6 52.00 28.24 -50.56
N THR A 7 50.78 28.78 -50.35
CA THR A 7 50.25 29.04 -49.03
C THR A 7 49.48 27.77 -48.55
N LEU A 8 50.00 27.13 -47.54
CA LEU A 8 49.39 25.94 -46.89
C LEU A 8 48.31 26.42 -45.91
N LEU A 9 47.02 26.22 -46.21
CA LEU A 9 45.94 26.42 -45.27
C LEU A 9 45.83 25.20 -44.38
N LEU A 10 46.21 25.32 -43.10
CA LEU A 10 45.90 24.34 -42.04
C LEU A 10 44.46 24.53 -41.61
N GLY A 11 43.58 23.61 -42.02
CA GLY A 11 42.20 23.52 -41.50
C GLY A 11 42.18 22.92 -40.10
N LEU A 12 41.93 23.72 -39.06
CA LEU A 12 41.65 23.23 -37.70
C LEU A 12 40.26 22.60 -37.69
N ALA A 13 40.20 21.28 -37.69
CA ALA A 13 38.95 20.56 -37.40
C ALA A 13 38.68 20.67 -35.89
N LEU A 14 37.73 21.52 -35.49
CA LEU A 14 37.15 21.52 -34.15
C LEU A 14 36.36 20.22 -34.01
N ILE A 15 36.94 19.22 -33.34
CA ILE A 15 36.23 18.03 -32.85
C ILE A 15 35.39 18.55 -31.69
N GLY A 16 34.09 18.77 -31.92
CA GLY A 16 33.15 19.06 -30.90
C GLY A 16 33.07 17.87 -29.91
N ALA A 17 33.51 18.10 -28.67
CA ALA A 17 33.27 17.12 -27.61
C ALA A 17 31.75 16.82 -27.52
N PRO A 18 31.35 15.56 -27.40
CA PRO A 18 29.93 15.25 -27.19
C PRO A 18 29.49 15.99 -25.93
N GLN A 19 28.57 16.90 -26.10
CA GLN A 19 27.90 17.58 -25.02
C GLN A 19 27.13 16.46 -24.27
N GLN A 20 27.61 16.06 -23.09
CA GLN A 20 26.83 15.20 -22.20
C GLN A 20 25.51 15.91 -21.97
N ALA A 21 24.44 15.38 -22.58
CA ALA A 21 23.10 15.80 -22.25
C ALA A 21 22.94 15.54 -20.74
N GLY A 22 22.92 16.60 -19.95
CA GLY A 22 22.66 16.51 -18.52
C GLY A 22 21.34 15.78 -18.34
N ALA A 23 21.30 14.80 -17.44
CA ALA A 23 20.05 14.10 -17.11
C ALA A 23 18.98 15.15 -16.77
N GLU A 24 17.79 15.00 -17.34
CA GLU A 24 16.68 15.91 -17.01
C GLU A 24 16.39 15.88 -15.50
N PRO A 25 16.13 17.03 -14.88
CA PRO A 25 15.82 17.07 -13.45
C PRO A 25 14.61 16.21 -13.13
N ILE A 26 14.69 15.42 -12.07
CA ILE A 26 13.58 14.56 -11.59
C ILE A 26 12.45 15.46 -11.10
N ARG A 27 11.28 15.37 -11.72
CA ARG A 27 10.07 16.08 -11.35
C ARG A 27 8.97 15.06 -11.10
N LEU A 28 8.48 14.94 -9.86
CA LEU A 28 7.54 13.91 -9.47
C LEU A 28 6.43 14.47 -8.58
N THR A 29 5.21 14.03 -8.85
CA THR A 29 4.12 14.08 -7.87
C THR A 29 3.96 12.69 -7.28
N ALA A 30 4.16 12.58 -5.98
CA ALA A 30 4.01 11.35 -5.21
C ALA A 30 2.69 11.37 -4.42
N ALA A 31 1.97 10.24 -4.37
CA ALA A 31 0.74 10.12 -3.59
C ALA A 31 0.79 8.90 -2.66
N ALA A 32 0.23 9.06 -1.47
CA ALA A 32 0.15 7.97 -0.49
C ALA A 32 -1.23 7.94 0.18
N GLY A 33 -1.33 7.42 1.39
CA GLY A 33 -2.52 7.50 2.21
C GLY A 33 -2.74 8.87 2.85
N PRO A 34 -3.54 8.96 3.90
CA PRO A 34 -3.75 10.19 4.66
C PRO A 34 -2.44 10.72 5.25
N VAL A 35 -2.37 12.03 5.46
CA VAL A 35 -1.24 12.69 6.14
C VAL A 35 -0.98 12.01 7.48
N ALA A 36 0.29 11.81 7.82
CA ALA A 36 0.77 11.07 9.00
C ALA A 36 0.45 9.55 9.01
N GLY A 37 -0.22 9.00 8.00
CA GLY A 37 -0.37 7.56 7.83
C GLY A 37 0.96 6.90 7.43
N THR A 38 1.10 5.59 7.69
CA THR A 38 2.31 4.79 7.41
C THR A 38 2.83 4.98 5.98
N SER A 39 1.95 4.86 4.99
CA SER A 39 2.33 5.03 3.58
C SER A 39 2.80 6.45 3.25
N TYR A 40 2.21 7.48 3.89
CA TYR A 40 2.59 8.87 3.68
C TYR A 40 3.98 9.15 4.25
N VAL A 41 4.24 8.66 5.47
CA VAL A 41 5.54 8.83 6.14
C VAL A 41 6.65 8.09 5.38
N GLY A 42 6.41 6.83 5.00
CA GLY A 42 7.40 6.01 4.28
C GLY A 42 7.71 6.56 2.88
N LEU A 43 6.69 6.92 2.10
CA LEU A 43 6.91 7.51 0.78
C LEU A 43 7.57 8.90 0.90
N GLY A 44 7.25 9.66 1.95
CA GLY A 44 7.92 10.93 2.25
C GLY A 44 9.41 10.79 2.53
N ALA A 45 9.82 9.73 3.23
CA ALA A 45 11.22 9.41 3.44
C ALA A 45 11.93 9.10 2.11
N LEU A 46 11.33 8.31 1.22
CA LEU A 46 11.86 8.08 -0.13
C LEU A 46 11.98 9.38 -0.92
N CYS A 47 10.95 10.24 -0.91
CA CYS A 47 10.99 11.54 -1.57
C CYS A 47 12.18 12.40 -1.08
N LYS A 48 12.44 12.39 0.24
CA LYS A 48 13.58 13.09 0.84
C LYS A 48 14.92 12.52 0.37
N LEU A 49 15.06 11.20 0.26
CA LEU A 49 16.27 10.57 -0.28
C LEU A 49 16.56 11.02 -1.72
N ILE A 50 15.51 11.07 -2.56
CA ILE A 50 15.64 11.56 -3.94
C ILE A 50 16.09 13.02 -3.98
N THR A 51 15.46 13.92 -3.21
CA THR A 51 15.85 15.34 -3.20
C THR A 51 17.24 15.57 -2.62
N ASN A 52 17.70 14.73 -1.70
CA ASN A 52 19.06 14.80 -1.17
C ASN A 52 20.10 14.33 -2.19
N ALA A 53 19.80 13.27 -2.97
CA ALA A 53 20.70 12.74 -3.99
C ALA A 53 20.73 13.59 -5.27
N HIS A 54 19.64 14.29 -5.57
CA HIS A 54 19.44 15.11 -6.75
C HIS A 54 18.96 16.50 -6.36
N PRO A 55 19.85 17.47 -6.09
CA PRO A 55 19.48 18.81 -5.60
C PRO A 55 18.54 19.58 -6.52
N ASP A 56 18.53 19.25 -7.82
CA ASP A 56 17.63 19.85 -8.83
C ASP A 56 16.28 19.12 -8.93
N ALA A 57 16.08 18.03 -8.16
CA ALA A 57 14.82 17.30 -8.14
C ALA A 57 13.72 18.12 -7.45
N ASN A 58 12.51 18.06 -8.03
CA ASN A 58 11.31 18.62 -7.45
C ASN A 58 10.30 17.50 -7.21
N VAL A 59 10.09 17.14 -5.94
CA VAL A 59 9.16 16.06 -5.54
C VAL A 59 8.08 16.64 -4.66
N ASN A 60 6.84 16.55 -5.14
CA ASN A 60 5.65 17.00 -4.42
C ASN A 60 4.90 15.78 -3.85
N LEU A 61 4.78 15.68 -2.52
CA LEU A 61 4.04 14.60 -1.87
C LEU A 61 2.63 15.08 -1.46
N ILE A 62 1.61 14.40 -1.96
CA ILE A 62 0.22 14.72 -1.68
C ILE A 62 -0.50 13.56 -0.99
N PRO A 63 -1.54 13.83 -0.17
CA PRO A 63 -2.39 12.78 0.38
C PRO A 63 -3.25 12.14 -0.72
N GLY A 64 -3.60 10.87 -0.50
CA GLY A 64 -4.43 10.07 -1.38
C GLY A 64 -5.10 8.92 -0.64
N SER A 65 -5.43 7.88 -1.38
CA SER A 65 -5.95 6.62 -0.84
C SER A 65 -5.58 5.48 -1.77
N ASP A 66 -5.57 4.25 -1.23
CA ASP A 66 -5.31 3.04 -2.04
C ASP A 66 -6.20 2.97 -3.29
N VAL A 67 -7.48 3.36 -3.18
CA VAL A 67 -8.43 3.30 -4.30
C VAL A 67 -8.24 4.46 -5.29
N SER A 68 -7.91 5.66 -4.83
CA SER A 68 -7.74 6.81 -5.72
C SER A 68 -6.38 6.83 -6.44
N ASN A 69 -5.34 6.29 -5.82
CA ASN A 69 -3.98 6.38 -6.33
C ASN A 69 -3.78 5.72 -7.70
N PRO A 70 -4.28 4.49 -7.97
CA PRO A 70 -4.21 3.88 -9.30
C PRO A 70 -4.87 4.75 -10.39
N MET A 71 -6.03 5.33 -10.09
CA MET A 71 -6.75 6.21 -11.01
C MET A 71 -5.97 7.49 -11.31
N ARG A 72 -5.33 8.09 -10.29
CA ARG A 72 -4.48 9.28 -10.45
C ARG A 72 -3.23 8.99 -11.29
N ILE A 73 -2.62 7.81 -11.12
CA ILE A 73 -1.51 7.36 -11.98
C ILE A 73 -2.00 7.24 -13.44
N GLN A 74 -3.11 6.54 -13.66
CA GLN A 74 -3.68 6.39 -15.00
C GLN A 74 -3.97 7.73 -15.67
N ASN A 75 -4.48 8.71 -14.89
CA ASN A 75 -4.80 10.05 -15.37
C ASN A 75 -3.59 10.98 -15.48
N ARG A 76 -2.39 10.53 -15.14
CA ARG A 76 -1.14 11.32 -15.12
C ARG A 76 -1.15 12.49 -14.12
N GLU A 77 -1.95 12.41 -13.08
CA GLU A 77 -1.98 13.37 -11.96
C GLU A 77 -0.88 13.10 -10.94
N VAL A 78 -0.39 11.84 -10.92
CA VAL A 78 0.59 11.32 -9.98
C VAL A 78 1.57 10.43 -10.73
N ASP A 79 2.85 10.51 -10.38
CA ASP A 79 3.94 9.77 -11.03
C ASP A 79 4.31 8.49 -10.28
N ILE A 80 4.24 8.55 -8.95
CA ILE A 80 4.51 7.42 -8.05
C ILE A 80 3.49 7.41 -6.92
N ALA A 81 3.01 6.22 -6.55
CA ALA A 81 2.10 6.09 -5.42
C ALA A 81 2.39 4.87 -4.56
N CYS A 82 2.01 4.97 -3.28
CA CYS A 82 1.92 3.83 -2.37
C CYS A 82 0.48 3.34 -2.32
N GLU A 83 0.30 2.03 -2.41
CA GLU A 83 -1.00 1.36 -2.29
C GLU A 83 -0.86 -0.05 -1.70
N THR A 84 -1.98 -0.73 -1.48
CA THR A 84 -2.01 -2.14 -1.08
C THR A 84 -2.10 -3.07 -2.29
N VAL A 85 -1.41 -4.21 -2.23
CA VAL A 85 -1.36 -5.21 -3.31
C VAL A 85 -2.75 -5.74 -3.68
N CYS A 86 -3.66 -5.86 -2.71
CA CYS A 86 -5.04 -6.31 -2.98
C CYS A 86 -5.83 -5.30 -3.84
N ILE A 87 -5.62 -4.01 -3.66
CA ILE A 87 -6.22 -2.96 -4.51
C ILE A 87 -5.54 -2.91 -5.88
N SER A 88 -4.21 -3.04 -5.95
CA SER A 88 -3.49 -3.26 -7.20
C SER A 88 -4.08 -4.40 -8.02
N LYS A 89 -4.39 -5.53 -7.35
CA LYS A 89 -5.02 -6.68 -8.02
C LYS A 89 -6.40 -6.34 -8.57
N SER A 90 -7.22 -5.65 -7.79
CA SER A 90 -8.53 -5.19 -8.26
C SER A 90 -8.41 -4.19 -9.42
N ALA A 91 -7.38 -3.34 -9.41
CA ALA A 91 -7.11 -2.40 -10.50
C ALA A 91 -6.73 -3.12 -11.80
N VAL A 92 -5.86 -4.13 -11.72
CA VAL A 92 -5.49 -4.97 -12.88
C VAL A 92 -6.69 -5.72 -13.45
N ASP A 93 -7.51 -6.31 -12.59
CA ASP A 93 -8.65 -7.13 -13.00
C ASP A 93 -9.87 -6.30 -13.43
N GLY A 94 -9.92 -5.03 -13.08
CA GLY A 94 -11.10 -4.19 -13.29
C GLY A 94 -12.30 -4.61 -12.43
N THR A 95 -12.01 -5.20 -11.26
CA THR A 95 -13.03 -5.61 -10.30
C THR A 95 -13.21 -4.54 -9.22
N GLU A 96 -14.28 -4.63 -8.44
CA GLU A 96 -14.56 -3.66 -7.37
C GLU A 96 -13.30 -3.36 -6.50
N PRO A 97 -13.00 -2.08 -6.24
CA PRO A 97 -13.81 -0.88 -6.45
C PRO A 97 -13.76 -0.28 -7.86
N PHE A 98 -13.02 -0.88 -8.78
CA PHE A 98 -12.92 -0.43 -10.17
C PHE A 98 -13.97 -1.13 -11.05
N ARG A 99 -14.47 -0.42 -12.08
CA ARG A 99 -15.47 -0.97 -13.02
C ARG A 99 -14.86 -1.55 -14.29
N LYS A 100 -13.57 -1.31 -14.48
CA LYS A 100 -12.76 -1.76 -15.63
C LYS A 100 -11.29 -1.75 -15.23
N PRO A 101 -10.42 -2.51 -15.91
CA PRO A 101 -8.99 -2.46 -15.68
C PRO A 101 -8.44 -1.04 -15.70
N VAL A 102 -7.56 -0.75 -14.75
CA VAL A 102 -6.83 0.52 -14.65
C VAL A 102 -5.45 0.29 -15.28
N GLY A 103 -5.18 1.00 -16.38
CA GLY A 103 -3.96 0.85 -17.17
C GLY A 103 -2.88 1.87 -16.82
N ASN A 104 -1.80 1.83 -17.63
CA ASN A 104 -0.66 2.76 -17.55
C ASN A 104 0.09 2.72 -16.21
N ILE A 105 0.08 1.57 -15.53
CA ILE A 105 0.70 1.36 -14.22
C ILE A 105 1.72 0.23 -14.30
N LEU A 106 2.90 0.46 -13.72
CA LEU A 106 3.91 -0.55 -13.45
C LEU A 106 4.26 -0.54 -11.96
N SER A 107 4.77 -1.67 -11.47
CA SER A 107 5.26 -1.80 -10.10
C SER A 107 6.70 -1.31 -9.98
N LEU A 108 7.04 -0.67 -8.88
CA LEU A 108 8.41 -0.32 -8.53
C LEU A 108 8.98 -1.27 -7.48
N ALA A 109 8.22 -1.51 -6.41
CA ALA A 109 8.65 -2.34 -5.29
C ALA A 109 7.46 -2.88 -4.48
N ASN A 110 7.56 -4.12 -4.02
CA ASN A 110 6.76 -4.67 -2.94
C ASN A 110 7.46 -4.37 -1.61
N LEU A 111 6.83 -3.61 -0.75
CA LEU A 111 7.39 -3.20 0.53
C LEU A 111 7.33 -4.31 1.59
N ARG A 112 6.58 -5.38 1.33
CA ARG A 112 6.36 -6.48 2.28
C ARG A 112 5.84 -6.02 3.64
N THR A 113 5.41 -4.77 3.75
CA THR A 113 4.77 -4.26 4.95
C THR A 113 3.42 -4.94 5.10
N GLU A 114 3.29 -5.73 6.14
CA GLU A 114 2.06 -6.47 6.42
C GLU A 114 0.96 -5.54 6.89
N ALA A 115 -0.16 -5.56 6.20
CA ALA A 115 -1.42 -4.98 6.65
C ALA A 115 -2.38 -6.13 6.97
N LEU A 116 -2.68 -6.35 8.23
CA LEU A 116 -3.56 -7.42 8.70
C LEU A 116 -4.97 -6.92 8.97
N LEU A 117 -5.97 -7.72 8.60
CA LEU A 117 -7.37 -7.40 8.81
C LEU A 117 -7.79 -7.74 10.24
N ASN A 118 -7.95 -6.71 11.07
CA ASN A 118 -8.49 -6.80 12.41
C ASN A 118 -10.03 -6.87 12.33
N ILE A 119 -10.63 -7.96 12.76
CA ILE A 119 -12.07 -8.13 12.94
C ILE A 119 -12.31 -8.28 14.43
N VAL A 120 -12.75 -7.21 15.07
CA VAL A 120 -12.75 -7.10 16.52
C VAL A 120 -14.17 -6.89 17.02
N VAL A 121 -14.60 -7.71 17.99
CA VAL A 121 -15.89 -7.54 18.67
C VAL A 121 -15.69 -7.28 20.16
N ARG A 122 -16.66 -6.62 20.78
CA ARG A 122 -16.73 -6.57 22.23
C ARG A 122 -16.86 -7.98 22.80
N ALA A 123 -16.09 -8.30 23.82
CA ALA A 123 -16.10 -9.65 24.40
C ALA A 123 -17.47 -10.02 25.03
N ASP A 124 -18.20 -9.02 25.53
CA ASP A 124 -19.55 -9.18 26.11
C ASP A 124 -20.66 -9.43 25.06
N SER A 125 -20.38 -9.24 23.76
CA SER A 125 -21.29 -9.60 22.68
C SER A 125 -21.58 -11.11 22.58
N GLY A 126 -20.72 -11.95 23.16
CA GLY A 126 -20.81 -13.41 23.06
C GLY A 126 -20.48 -13.98 21.69
N ILE A 127 -20.06 -13.16 20.72
CA ILE A 127 -19.68 -13.59 19.38
C ILE A 127 -18.24 -14.12 19.43
N THR A 128 -18.03 -15.34 18.92
CA THR A 128 -16.73 -16.00 18.94
C THR A 128 -16.22 -16.42 17.56
N SER A 129 -17.08 -16.37 16.53
CA SER A 129 -16.70 -16.64 15.15
C SER A 129 -17.60 -15.90 14.16
N ILE A 130 -17.12 -15.78 12.90
CA ILE A 130 -17.90 -15.13 11.83
C ILE A 130 -19.08 -16.03 11.42
N GLU A 131 -18.93 -17.35 11.46
CA GLU A 131 -20.00 -18.31 11.16
C GLU A 131 -21.24 -18.08 12.04
N GLN A 132 -21.04 -17.81 13.34
CA GLN A 132 -22.14 -17.53 14.26
C GLN A 132 -22.99 -16.33 13.84
N ILE A 133 -22.39 -15.33 13.20
CA ILE A 133 -23.11 -14.13 12.73
C ILE A 133 -24.16 -14.54 11.71
N ARG A 134 -23.80 -15.43 10.77
CA ARG A 134 -24.70 -15.96 9.75
C ARG A 134 -25.73 -16.91 10.35
N GLU A 135 -25.29 -17.91 11.12
CA GLU A 135 -26.14 -18.97 11.66
C GLU A 135 -27.25 -18.42 12.55
N ARG A 136 -26.95 -17.40 13.36
CA ARG A 136 -27.87 -16.79 14.30
C ARG A 136 -28.53 -15.53 13.77
N LYS A 137 -28.16 -15.08 12.53
CA LYS A 137 -28.64 -13.82 11.94
C LYS A 137 -28.50 -12.65 12.92
N ILE A 138 -27.31 -12.47 13.46
CA ILE A 138 -27.04 -11.49 14.52
C ILE A 138 -27.21 -10.07 13.96
N PRO A 139 -28.07 -9.22 14.58
CA PRO A 139 -28.27 -7.83 14.16
C PRO A 139 -27.06 -6.97 14.56
N LEU A 140 -25.94 -7.17 13.87
CA LEU A 140 -24.64 -6.63 14.22
C LEU A 140 -24.52 -5.16 13.83
N ARG A 141 -24.00 -4.32 14.75
CA ARG A 141 -23.64 -2.93 14.49
C ARG A 141 -22.15 -2.88 14.18
N VAL A 142 -21.80 -2.65 12.91
CA VAL A 142 -20.42 -2.76 12.40
C VAL A 142 -19.85 -1.42 12.01
N GLY A 143 -18.63 -1.15 12.44
CA GLY A 143 -17.79 -0.03 11.99
C GLY A 143 -16.63 -0.51 11.11
N PRO A 144 -16.82 -0.63 9.77
CA PRO A 144 -15.77 -1.10 8.86
C PRO A 144 -14.88 0.04 8.35
N GLY A 145 -14.93 1.22 8.96
CA GLY A 145 -14.23 2.41 8.50
C GLY A 145 -14.94 3.14 7.35
N PRO A 146 -14.29 4.15 6.77
CA PRO A 146 -14.87 4.98 5.71
C PRO A 146 -15.34 4.17 4.51
N ARG A 147 -16.42 4.62 3.88
CA ARG A 147 -16.96 3.97 2.68
C ARG A 147 -15.92 3.94 1.56
N GLY A 148 -15.74 2.78 0.94
CA GLY A 148 -14.79 2.57 -0.15
C GLY A 148 -13.32 2.53 0.31
N SER A 149 -13.07 2.47 1.61
CA SER A 149 -11.71 2.22 2.12
C SER A 149 -11.30 0.77 1.87
N VAL A 150 -9.98 0.54 1.77
CA VAL A 150 -9.45 -0.82 1.65
C VAL A 150 -9.89 -1.73 2.81
N THR A 151 -10.05 -1.18 4.01
CA THR A 151 -10.57 -1.91 5.17
C THR A 151 -11.98 -2.44 4.93
N GLN A 152 -12.89 -1.58 4.49
CA GLN A 152 -14.25 -2.00 4.17
C GLN A 152 -14.27 -3.06 3.09
N LEU A 153 -13.55 -2.84 1.99
CA LEU A 153 -13.49 -3.78 0.85
C LEU A 153 -12.94 -5.14 1.28
N ALA A 154 -11.82 -5.17 1.99
CA ALA A 154 -11.23 -6.42 2.46
C ALA A 154 -12.17 -7.18 3.41
N PHE A 155 -12.89 -6.46 4.26
CA PHE A 155 -13.89 -7.06 5.14
C PHE A 155 -15.09 -7.63 4.37
N GLU A 156 -15.60 -6.92 3.37
CA GLU A 156 -16.67 -7.43 2.49
C GLU A 156 -16.21 -8.69 1.74
N TRP A 157 -14.98 -8.71 1.22
CA TRP A 157 -14.43 -9.90 0.57
C TRP A 157 -14.37 -11.10 1.51
N VAL A 158 -13.94 -10.87 2.76
CA VAL A 158 -13.93 -11.93 3.79
C VAL A 158 -15.35 -12.38 4.13
N LEU A 159 -16.28 -11.46 4.36
CA LEU A 159 -17.69 -11.82 4.66
C LEU A 159 -18.33 -12.63 3.54
N ASN A 160 -18.02 -12.30 2.26
CA ASN A 160 -18.54 -13.03 1.11
C ASN A 160 -18.10 -14.50 1.09
N GLU A 161 -16.92 -14.84 1.61
CA GLU A 161 -16.46 -16.24 1.75
C GLU A 161 -17.32 -17.01 2.78
N TYR A 162 -17.96 -16.29 3.70
CA TYR A 162 -18.93 -16.87 4.65
C TYR A 162 -20.38 -16.79 4.14
N GLY A 163 -20.61 -16.25 2.94
CA GLY A 163 -21.94 -16.00 2.39
C GLY A 163 -22.72 -14.97 3.19
N ILE A 164 -22.04 -13.92 3.64
CA ILE A 164 -22.62 -12.77 4.35
C ILE A 164 -22.34 -11.52 3.52
N THR A 165 -23.36 -10.69 3.35
CA THR A 165 -23.25 -9.35 2.76
C THR A 165 -23.62 -8.27 3.80
N PHE A 166 -23.29 -7.02 3.52
CA PHE A 166 -23.74 -5.91 4.35
C PHE A 166 -25.27 -5.75 4.34
N ASP A 167 -25.94 -6.16 3.25
CA ASP A 167 -27.38 -6.13 3.17
C ASP A 167 -28.01 -7.22 4.04
N ASP A 168 -27.43 -8.42 4.10
CA ASP A 168 -27.85 -9.45 5.07
C ASP A 168 -27.79 -8.93 6.51
N ILE A 169 -26.68 -8.25 6.88
CA ILE A 169 -26.53 -7.67 8.22
C ILE A 169 -27.65 -6.66 8.51
N LYS A 170 -27.99 -5.80 7.56
CA LYS A 170 -29.09 -4.83 7.68
C LYS A 170 -30.46 -5.53 7.77
N ASP A 171 -30.70 -6.54 6.95
CA ASP A 171 -31.94 -7.34 6.94
C ASP A 171 -32.15 -8.10 8.25
N TRP A 172 -31.07 -8.47 8.93
CA TRP A 172 -31.09 -9.04 10.27
C TRP A 172 -31.31 -7.99 11.38
N GLY A 173 -31.48 -6.70 11.02
CA GLY A 173 -31.69 -5.60 11.95
C GLY A 173 -30.40 -4.92 12.43
N GLY A 174 -29.25 -5.26 11.85
CA GLY A 174 -27.97 -4.62 12.13
C GLY A 174 -27.76 -3.29 11.39
N LYS A 175 -26.60 -2.70 11.56
CA LYS A 175 -26.26 -1.40 10.96
C LYS A 175 -24.77 -1.29 10.61
N ILE A 176 -24.46 -0.62 9.48
CA ILE A 176 -23.10 -0.34 9.04
C ILE A 176 -22.81 1.15 9.24
N TYR A 177 -21.75 1.46 10.00
CA TYR A 177 -21.29 2.81 10.32
C TYR A 177 -19.99 3.13 9.57
N ASN A 178 -20.12 3.82 8.45
CA ASN A 178 -18.96 4.20 7.61
C ASN A 178 -18.30 5.51 8.09
N ASN A 179 -17.96 5.57 9.37
CA ASN A 179 -17.28 6.68 10.01
C ASN A 179 -15.75 6.51 9.93
N ASN A 180 -15.00 7.54 10.30
CA ASN A 180 -13.55 7.40 10.52
C ASN A 180 -13.27 6.47 11.71
N PHE A 181 -12.04 5.97 11.81
CA PHE A 181 -11.70 4.94 12.80
C PHE A 181 -11.76 5.45 14.25
N ASN A 182 -11.54 6.75 14.49
CA ASN A 182 -11.63 7.34 15.82
C ASN A 182 -13.09 7.37 16.29
N ASP A 183 -13.99 7.86 15.45
CA ASP A 183 -15.41 7.87 15.74
C ASP A 183 -15.95 6.46 15.99
N VAL A 184 -15.53 5.49 15.14
CA VAL A 184 -15.91 4.07 15.32
C VAL A 184 -15.41 3.53 16.65
N SER A 185 -14.18 3.86 17.05
CA SER A 185 -13.61 3.47 18.35
C SER A 185 -14.42 4.07 19.51
N ASP A 186 -14.76 5.34 19.45
CA ASP A 186 -15.57 6.01 20.48
C ASP A 186 -16.98 5.40 20.54
N MET A 187 -17.61 5.18 19.41
CA MET A 187 -18.91 4.49 19.34
C MET A 187 -18.85 3.08 19.92
N ALA A 188 -17.73 2.36 19.78
CA ALA A 188 -17.54 1.04 20.39
C ALA A 188 -17.35 1.12 21.91
N LYS A 189 -16.63 2.15 22.42
CA LYS A 189 -16.56 2.42 23.88
C LYS A 189 -17.94 2.68 24.48
N ASP A 190 -18.77 3.44 23.77
CA ASP A 190 -20.13 3.79 24.19
C ASP A 190 -21.15 2.66 23.95
N GLY A 191 -20.71 1.51 23.43
CA GLY A 191 -21.61 0.37 23.15
C GLY A 191 -22.58 0.60 21.99
N GLN A 192 -22.31 1.57 21.11
CA GLN A 192 -23.11 1.84 19.91
C GLN A 192 -22.65 1.00 18.70
N VAL A 193 -21.41 0.52 18.71
CA VAL A 193 -20.82 -0.39 17.73
C VAL A 193 -20.39 -1.67 18.43
N ASP A 194 -20.73 -2.82 17.84
CA ASP A 194 -20.42 -4.15 18.38
C ASP A 194 -19.14 -4.71 17.77
N MET A 195 -18.86 -4.35 16.51
CA MET A 195 -17.70 -4.83 15.74
C MET A 195 -16.95 -3.66 15.11
N VAL A 196 -15.65 -3.62 15.35
CA VAL A 196 -14.70 -2.70 14.71
C VAL A 196 -13.83 -3.47 13.74
N VAL A 197 -13.64 -2.95 12.54
CA VAL A 197 -12.78 -3.57 11.54
C VAL A 197 -11.69 -2.59 11.12
N TRP A 198 -10.47 -3.09 10.96
CA TRP A 198 -9.35 -2.30 10.46
C TRP A 198 -8.34 -3.15 9.71
N LEU A 199 -7.94 -2.71 8.54
CA LEU A 199 -6.82 -3.27 7.77
C LEU A 199 -5.66 -2.29 7.80
N GLY A 200 -4.54 -2.72 8.34
CA GLY A 200 -3.33 -1.88 8.34
C GLY A 200 -2.16 -2.54 9.05
N PRO A 201 -0.99 -1.90 8.97
CA PRO A 201 0.24 -2.44 9.54
C PRO A 201 0.35 -2.17 11.05
N GLY A 202 0.80 -3.17 11.80
CA GLY A 202 1.12 -3.07 13.22
C GLY A 202 -0.08 -2.81 14.12
N GLU A 203 0.19 -2.21 15.27
CA GLU A 203 -0.83 -1.86 16.26
C GLU A 203 -1.47 -0.52 15.91
N ALA A 204 -2.78 -0.53 15.62
CA ALA A 204 -3.53 0.71 15.46
C ALA A 204 -3.73 1.39 16.81
N TRP A 205 -3.33 2.65 16.92
CA TRP A 205 -3.43 3.40 18.19
C TRP A 205 -4.88 3.43 18.75
N PHE A 206 -5.89 3.57 17.90
CA PHE A 206 -7.29 3.58 18.33
C PHE A 206 -7.77 2.19 18.81
N LEU A 207 -7.25 1.08 18.25
CA LEU A 207 -7.52 -0.27 18.76
C LEU A 207 -6.78 -0.51 20.07
N THR A 208 -5.57 0.00 20.23
CA THR A 208 -4.81 -0.06 21.49
C THR A 208 -5.57 0.69 22.58
N GLU A 209 -6.06 1.88 22.31
CA GLU A 209 -6.88 2.65 23.22
C GLU A 209 -8.21 1.97 23.53
N LEU A 210 -8.92 1.47 22.52
CA LEU A 210 -10.17 0.74 22.70
C LEU A 210 -9.98 -0.49 23.58
N SER A 211 -8.95 -1.30 23.30
CA SER A 211 -8.67 -2.53 24.07
C SER A 211 -8.26 -2.27 25.52
N ALA A 212 -7.74 -1.08 25.81
CA ALA A 212 -7.42 -0.69 27.18
C ALA A 212 -8.69 -0.35 28.01
N ASN A 213 -9.78 0.03 27.34
CA ASN A 213 -11.02 0.47 27.98
C ASN A 213 -12.15 -0.57 27.90
N VAL A 214 -12.15 -1.43 26.87
CA VAL A 214 -13.20 -2.40 26.59
C VAL A 214 -12.57 -3.76 26.36
N PRO A 215 -13.01 -4.84 27.03
CA PRO A 215 -12.58 -6.18 26.69
C PRO A 215 -12.98 -6.53 25.25
N LEU A 216 -12.01 -6.88 24.43
CA LEU A 216 -12.18 -7.17 23.01
C LEU A 216 -11.82 -8.62 22.68
N ARG A 217 -12.43 -9.13 21.64
CA ARG A 217 -12.12 -10.42 21.02
C ARG A 217 -11.89 -10.23 19.55
N TRP A 218 -10.75 -10.75 19.04
CA TRP A 218 -10.49 -10.87 17.62
C TRP A 218 -11.20 -12.12 17.08
N LEU A 219 -11.98 -11.97 16.03
CA LEU A 219 -12.61 -13.10 15.37
C LEU A 219 -11.66 -13.74 14.37
N PRO A 220 -11.44 -15.07 14.45
CA PRO A 220 -10.59 -15.75 13.50
C PRO A 220 -11.27 -15.84 12.13
N VAL A 221 -10.45 -15.70 11.08
CA VAL A 221 -10.85 -16.05 9.71
C VAL A 221 -10.54 -17.54 9.50
N SER A 222 -11.51 -18.31 8.97
CA SER A 222 -11.32 -19.73 8.69
C SER A 222 -10.20 -19.96 7.65
N GLU A 223 -9.62 -21.15 7.64
CA GLU A 223 -8.55 -21.47 6.69
C GLU A 223 -9.04 -21.39 5.24
N ALA A 224 -10.27 -21.83 4.98
CA ALA A 224 -10.89 -21.76 3.65
C ALA A 224 -11.08 -20.31 3.18
N ALA A 225 -11.57 -19.43 4.05
CA ALA A 225 -11.78 -18.02 3.74
C ALA A 225 -10.45 -17.22 3.68
N ALA A 226 -9.41 -17.66 4.42
CA ALA A 226 -8.11 -17.00 4.41
C ALA A 226 -7.32 -17.21 3.10
N VAL A 227 -7.65 -18.23 2.29
CA VAL A 227 -7.02 -18.50 0.99
C VAL A 227 -7.73 -17.70 -0.12
N ASN A 228 -7.85 -16.39 0.05
CA ASN A 228 -8.50 -15.53 -0.95
C ASN A 228 -7.51 -15.07 -2.03
N ARG A 229 -7.18 -15.99 -2.96
CA ARG A 229 -6.27 -15.72 -4.09
C ARG A 229 -6.82 -14.70 -5.09
N LYS A 230 -8.13 -14.57 -5.17
CA LYS A 230 -8.80 -13.64 -6.07
C LYS A 230 -8.39 -12.20 -5.81
N HIS A 231 -8.19 -11.83 -4.54
CA HIS A 231 -7.80 -10.49 -4.13
C HIS A 231 -6.34 -10.38 -3.66
N MET A 232 -5.53 -11.44 -3.91
CA MET A 232 -4.14 -11.52 -3.43
C MET A 232 -3.99 -11.25 -1.92
N LEU A 233 -4.97 -11.70 -1.13
CA LEU A 233 -4.84 -11.74 0.32
C LEU A 233 -4.05 -12.99 0.72
N TYR A 234 -3.22 -12.87 1.74
CA TYR A 234 -2.49 -14.01 2.32
C TYR A 234 -3.01 -14.30 3.73
N THR A 235 -2.74 -15.51 4.22
CA THR A 235 -3.07 -15.90 5.59
C THR A 235 -2.08 -15.28 6.56
N GLY A 236 -2.56 -14.44 7.46
CA GLY A 236 -1.80 -13.83 8.54
C GLY A 236 -2.26 -14.31 9.91
N GLU A 237 -1.54 -13.92 10.95
CA GLU A 237 -1.87 -14.24 12.32
C GLU A 237 -1.54 -13.09 13.27
N PHE A 238 -2.45 -12.76 14.18
CA PHE A 238 -2.18 -11.87 15.29
C PHE A 238 -1.66 -12.65 16.50
N PRO A 239 -0.54 -12.25 17.10
CA PRO A 239 -0.11 -12.77 18.39
C PRO A 239 -1.12 -12.44 19.49
N ALA A 240 -1.40 -13.36 20.40
CA ALA A 240 -2.34 -13.15 21.51
C ALA A 240 -1.99 -11.98 22.43
N ALA A 241 -0.71 -11.58 22.47
CA ALA A 241 -0.22 -10.47 23.28
C ALA A 241 -0.15 -9.12 22.56
N MET A 242 -0.65 -9.04 21.31
CA MET A 242 -0.51 -7.82 20.49
C MET A 242 -1.17 -6.59 21.13
N PHE A 243 -2.35 -6.79 21.75
CA PHE A 243 -3.07 -5.71 22.43
C PHE A 243 -3.34 -6.07 23.88
N LYS A 244 -3.13 -5.12 24.79
CA LYS A 244 -3.54 -5.26 26.18
C LYS A 244 -5.08 -5.41 26.25
N GLY A 245 -5.58 -6.43 26.90
CA GLY A 245 -7.03 -6.71 26.96
C GLY A 245 -7.56 -7.55 25.80
N MET A 246 -6.70 -7.96 24.86
CA MET A 246 -7.07 -8.96 23.87
C MET A 246 -7.33 -10.30 24.57
N MET A 247 -8.52 -10.85 24.37
CA MET A 247 -8.92 -12.15 24.94
C MET A 247 -8.69 -13.24 23.90
N GLY A 248 -7.97 -14.26 24.28
CA GLY A 248 -7.81 -15.46 23.46
C GLY A 248 -6.36 -15.83 23.18
N ARG A 249 -6.18 -16.58 22.11
CA ARG A 249 -4.92 -17.11 21.59
C ARG A 249 -4.58 -16.39 20.28
N ASN A 250 -3.43 -16.71 19.72
CA ASN A 250 -3.09 -16.29 18.36
C ASN A 250 -4.28 -16.47 17.42
N THR A 251 -4.58 -15.43 16.66
CA THR A 251 -5.81 -15.38 15.86
C THR A 251 -5.46 -15.27 14.38
N ARG A 252 -5.87 -16.28 13.61
CA ARG A 252 -5.72 -16.29 12.16
C ARG A 252 -6.58 -15.18 11.54
N THR A 253 -6.00 -14.50 10.55
CA THR A 253 -6.67 -13.48 9.76
C THR A 253 -6.19 -13.52 8.32
N VAL A 254 -6.63 -12.57 7.52
CA VAL A 254 -6.07 -12.28 6.20
C VAL A 254 -5.24 -11.00 6.24
N GLY A 255 -4.29 -10.90 5.33
CA GLY A 255 -3.47 -9.72 5.16
C GLY A 255 -3.18 -9.41 3.70
N THR A 256 -2.64 -8.24 3.49
CA THR A 256 -2.07 -7.78 2.22
C THR A 256 -0.76 -7.07 2.49
N TRP A 257 0.03 -6.83 1.44
CA TRP A 257 1.25 -6.02 1.54
C TRP A 257 1.02 -4.64 0.96
N MET A 258 1.90 -3.71 1.33
CA MET A 258 2.00 -2.41 0.67
C MET A 258 2.99 -2.51 -0.50
N SER A 259 2.76 -1.74 -1.55
CA SER A 259 3.61 -1.66 -2.73
C SER A 259 3.74 -0.22 -3.25
N LEU A 260 4.78 0.01 -4.05
CA LEU A 260 4.95 1.24 -4.82
C LEU A 260 4.64 0.96 -6.29
N ILE A 261 3.79 1.79 -6.85
CA ILE A 261 3.40 1.81 -8.26
C ILE A 261 3.83 3.13 -8.91
N VAL A 262 4.11 3.07 -10.19
CA VAL A 262 4.55 4.22 -10.99
C VAL A 262 3.82 4.26 -12.32
N ARG A 263 3.83 5.40 -12.99
CA ARG A 263 3.33 5.51 -14.37
C ARG A 263 4.18 4.63 -15.30
N GLU A 264 3.53 3.98 -16.25
CA GLU A 264 4.17 3.16 -17.28
C GLU A 264 5.16 3.95 -18.14
N ASP A 265 4.87 5.23 -18.41
CA ASP A 265 5.71 6.12 -19.22
C ASP A 265 6.79 6.88 -18.40
N MET A 266 7.01 6.52 -17.13
CA MET A 266 8.17 7.02 -16.37
C MET A 266 9.46 6.60 -17.05
N SER A 267 10.46 7.48 -17.09
CA SER A 267 11.75 7.11 -17.70
C SER A 267 12.43 5.97 -16.94
N ASN A 268 13.12 5.09 -17.67
CA ASN A 268 13.86 4.00 -17.05
C ASN A 268 14.91 4.51 -16.03
N ASP A 269 15.50 5.65 -16.28
CA ASP A 269 16.51 6.23 -15.39
C ASP A 269 15.86 6.78 -14.10
N THR A 270 14.69 7.43 -14.20
CA THR A 270 13.95 7.88 -13.01
C THR A 270 13.50 6.70 -12.16
N ALA A 271 12.93 5.65 -12.76
CA ALA A 271 12.50 4.46 -12.02
C ALA A 271 13.69 3.70 -11.41
N TYR A 272 14.84 3.65 -12.11
CA TYR A 272 16.07 3.10 -11.56
C TYR A 272 16.54 3.89 -10.33
N GLU A 273 16.59 5.22 -10.40
CA GLU A 273 17.02 6.08 -9.31
C GLU A 273 16.08 6.00 -8.09
N LEU A 274 14.75 5.93 -8.31
CA LEU A 274 13.79 5.70 -7.24
C LEU A 274 14.02 4.34 -6.54
N THR A 275 14.25 3.29 -7.33
CA THR A 275 14.51 1.95 -6.81
C THR A 275 15.83 1.90 -6.05
N ARG A 276 16.87 2.54 -6.60
CA ARG A 276 18.19 2.67 -5.97
C ARG A 276 18.10 3.39 -4.64
N ALA A 277 17.44 4.55 -4.62
CA ALA A 277 17.27 5.34 -3.40
C ALA A 277 16.51 4.58 -2.32
N LEU A 278 15.44 3.84 -2.70
CA LEU A 278 14.68 3.02 -1.77
C LEU A 278 15.54 1.88 -1.17
N CYS A 279 16.30 1.18 -2.02
CA CYS A 279 17.08 0.02 -1.58
C CYS A 279 18.36 0.40 -0.82
N GLU A 280 19.12 1.38 -1.31
CA GLU A 280 20.36 1.84 -0.69
C GLU A 280 20.10 2.71 0.54
N GLY A 281 19.00 3.48 0.54
CA GLY A 281 18.54 4.30 1.68
C GLY A 281 17.60 3.58 2.63
N ARG A 282 17.54 2.24 2.59
CA ARG A 282 16.61 1.42 3.39
C ARG A 282 16.59 1.79 4.88
N GLU A 283 17.76 1.97 5.49
CA GLU A 283 17.86 2.25 6.92
C GLU A 283 17.26 3.63 7.29
N ASP A 284 17.42 4.63 6.43
CA ASP A 284 16.80 5.96 6.62
C ASP A 284 15.28 5.87 6.50
N VAL A 285 14.79 5.10 5.52
CA VAL A 285 13.36 4.87 5.32
C VAL A 285 12.75 4.14 6.53
N ILE A 286 13.40 3.10 7.06
CA ILE A 286 12.93 2.35 8.24
C ILE A 286 13.00 3.20 9.50
N THR A 287 14.02 4.05 9.64
CA THR A 287 14.11 4.98 10.77
C THR A 287 12.93 5.95 10.77
N ALA A 288 12.54 6.44 9.60
CA ALA A 288 11.37 7.34 9.47
C ALA A 288 10.03 6.58 9.58
N CYS A 289 9.97 5.35 9.08
CA CYS A 289 8.76 4.52 9.01
C CYS A 289 9.09 3.07 9.44
N PRO A 290 9.13 2.78 10.74
CA PRO A 290 9.47 1.44 11.26
C PRO A 290 8.57 0.32 10.73
N GLN A 291 7.35 0.63 10.32
CA GLN A 291 6.42 -0.33 9.72
C GLN A 291 6.94 -0.91 8.38
N TRP A 292 7.91 -0.25 7.74
CA TRP A 292 8.55 -0.75 6.51
C TRP A 292 9.79 -1.63 6.79
N ALA A 293 10.04 -2.01 8.04
CA ALA A 293 11.21 -2.83 8.42
C ALA A 293 11.27 -4.20 7.72
N THR A 294 10.13 -4.74 7.29
CA THR A 294 10.04 -6.00 6.52
C THR A 294 10.45 -5.85 5.05
N PHE A 295 10.58 -4.63 4.54
CA PHE A 295 11.10 -4.39 3.20
C PHE A 295 12.53 -4.88 3.07
N THR A 296 12.80 -5.69 2.05
CA THR A 296 14.15 -6.12 1.66
C THR A 296 14.31 -6.06 0.14
N PRO A 297 15.44 -5.56 -0.38
CA PRO A 297 15.68 -5.49 -1.83
C PRO A 297 15.58 -6.85 -2.54
N GLU A 298 15.98 -7.93 -1.83
CA GLU A 298 16.00 -9.30 -2.35
C GLU A 298 14.61 -9.84 -2.71
N THR A 299 13.57 -9.30 -2.10
CA THR A 299 12.18 -9.75 -2.31
C THR A 299 11.26 -8.69 -2.90
N ALA A 300 11.71 -7.45 -2.98
CA ALA A 300 10.89 -6.30 -3.38
C ALA A 300 10.39 -6.35 -4.84
N TRP A 301 11.07 -7.09 -5.70
CA TRP A 301 10.78 -7.16 -7.13
C TRP A 301 9.63 -8.12 -7.48
N ASN A 302 9.06 -8.87 -6.54
CA ASN A 302 8.04 -9.88 -6.82
C ASN A 302 6.77 -9.73 -5.96
N GLY A 303 5.73 -10.49 -6.34
CA GLY A 303 4.48 -10.56 -5.59
C GLY A 303 3.57 -9.35 -5.77
N MET A 304 3.71 -8.64 -6.87
CA MET A 304 2.86 -7.51 -7.28
C MET A 304 2.05 -7.89 -8.51
N PRO A 305 0.80 -7.40 -8.64
CA PRO A 305 -0.06 -7.73 -9.78
C PRO A 305 0.31 -6.98 -11.07
N HIS A 306 0.81 -5.74 -10.97
CA HIS A 306 1.34 -5.01 -12.13
C HIS A 306 2.74 -5.51 -12.49
N PRO A 307 3.11 -5.51 -13.78
CA PRO A 307 4.49 -5.81 -14.20
C PRO A 307 5.50 -4.88 -13.54
N LEU A 308 6.72 -5.36 -13.34
CA LEU A 308 7.80 -4.54 -12.82
C LEU A 308 8.26 -3.51 -13.87
N HIS A 309 8.55 -2.28 -13.44
CA HIS A 309 9.06 -1.23 -14.33
C HIS A 309 10.46 -1.60 -14.82
N PRO A 310 10.77 -1.44 -16.14
CA PRO A 310 12.07 -1.86 -16.68
C PRO A 310 13.28 -1.21 -15.98
N GLY A 311 13.16 0.05 -15.54
CA GLY A 311 14.20 0.73 -14.76
C GLY A 311 14.41 0.09 -13.38
N ALA A 312 13.35 -0.32 -12.71
CA ALA A 312 13.44 -1.05 -11.44
C ALA A 312 14.03 -2.45 -11.66
N GLU A 313 13.57 -3.16 -12.69
CA GLU A 313 14.11 -4.48 -13.06
C GLU A 313 15.63 -4.40 -13.33
N ARG A 314 16.09 -3.37 -14.08
CA ARG A 314 17.52 -3.12 -14.33
C ARG A 314 18.29 -3.02 -13.01
N TYR A 315 17.82 -2.23 -12.05
CA TYR A 315 18.48 -2.10 -10.75
C TYR A 315 18.56 -3.43 -10.00
N TYR A 316 17.42 -4.15 -9.87
CA TYR A 316 17.39 -5.42 -9.13
C TYR A 316 18.29 -6.48 -9.76
N ARG A 317 18.40 -6.53 -11.11
CA ARG A 317 19.32 -7.44 -11.81
C ARG A 317 20.77 -7.07 -11.62
N GLU A 318 21.12 -5.78 -11.78
CA GLU A 318 22.51 -5.28 -11.61
C GLU A 318 23.04 -5.56 -10.19
N LYS A 319 22.17 -5.48 -9.18
CA LYS A 319 22.55 -5.79 -7.79
C LYS A 319 22.48 -7.28 -7.44
N GLY A 320 22.02 -8.14 -8.35
CA GLY A 320 21.91 -9.59 -8.15
C GLY A 320 20.73 -10.00 -7.26
N TYR A 321 19.79 -9.11 -6.98
CA TYR A 321 18.58 -9.42 -6.22
C TYR A 321 17.56 -10.21 -7.05
N MET A 322 17.55 -9.97 -8.37
CA MET A 322 16.71 -10.66 -9.33
C MET A 322 17.62 -11.49 -10.27
N LYS A 323 17.31 -12.78 -10.40
CA LYS A 323 18.04 -13.74 -11.25
C LYS A 323 17.60 -13.65 -12.71
#